data_d6e2e893c7ba4318172fa3e772ce33ec
#
_entry.id   d6e2e893c7ba4318172fa3e772ce33ec
#
_cell.length_a   1.000
_cell.length_b   1.000
_cell.length_c   1.000
_cell.angle_alpha   90.00
_cell.angle_beta   90.00
_cell.angle_gamma   90.00
#
_symmetry.space_group_name_H-M   'P 1'
#
loop_
_entity.id
_entity.type
_entity.pdbx_description
1 polymer ?
#
loop_
_entity_poly.entity_id
_entity_poly.type
_entity_poly.pdbx_seq_one_letter_code
_entity_poly.pdbx_strand_id
1 'polypeptide(L)'
;MNRFKFGNIQLDPWALGNLFPRNTGLDAVIWVSTSQDFPKPFILVGNDSDSLSLVAIGNPPILLYHKSKNAIPPNLWSELVTWINLNFKGLLLLWNDKISTADFVLNYLRKI
;
A
#
# COMPACT_ATOMS: atom_id res chain seq x y z
N MET A 1 1.82 21.36 6.00
CA MET A 1 1.63 19.91 6.12
C MET A 1 2.20 19.22 4.89
N ASN A 2 3.01 18.22 5.12
CA ASN A 2 3.59 17.47 4.02
C ASN A 2 2.55 16.53 3.43
N ARG A 3 2.38 16.60 2.13
CA ARG A 3 1.52 15.68 1.40
C ARG A 3 2.36 14.67 0.67
N PHE A 4 1.82 13.48 0.50
CA PHE A 4 2.48 12.46 -0.30
C PHE A 4 2.34 12.85 -1.77
N LYS A 5 3.48 13.05 -2.42
CA LYS A 5 3.52 13.52 -3.78
C LYS A 5 4.43 12.63 -4.62
N PHE A 6 3.90 12.15 -5.76
CA PHE A 6 4.64 11.31 -6.70
C PHE A 6 4.58 11.98 -8.07
N GLY A 7 5.67 12.67 -8.44
CA GLY A 7 5.66 13.49 -9.66
C GLY A 7 4.58 14.55 -9.57
N ASN A 8 3.62 14.51 -10.50
CA ASN A 8 2.47 15.41 -10.51
C ASN A 8 1.27 14.87 -9.72
N ILE A 9 1.39 13.67 -9.17
CA ILE A 9 0.30 13.04 -8.42
C ILE A 9 0.42 13.45 -6.97
N GLN A 10 -0.67 13.94 -6.40
CA GLN A 10 -0.73 14.33 -5.00
C GLN A 10 -1.77 13.47 -4.28
N LEU A 11 -1.34 12.81 -3.21
CA LEU A 11 -2.19 11.92 -2.43
C LEU A 11 -2.61 12.60 -1.14
N ASP A 12 -3.84 12.32 -0.71
CA ASP A 12 -4.37 12.81 0.55
C ASP A 12 -3.91 11.89 1.69
N PRO A 13 -3.02 12.36 2.60
CA PRO A 13 -2.54 11.53 3.68
C PRO A 13 -3.64 11.13 4.67
N TRP A 14 -4.73 11.89 4.75
CA TRP A 14 -5.83 11.59 5.66
C TRP A 14 -6.62 10.36 5.22
N ALA A 15 -6.56 9.99 3.94
CA ALA A 15 -7.22 8.81 3.43
C ALA A 15 -6.34 7.56 3.55
N LEU A 16 -5.13 7.68 4.11
CA LEU A 16 -4.18 6.57 4.22
C LEU A 16 -4.21 5.98 5.62
N GLY A 17 -4.27 4.65 5.68
CA GLY A 17 -4.12 3.90 6.92
C GLY A 17 -2.78 3.18 6.93
N ASN A 18 -2.12 3.11 8.10
CA ASN A 18 -0.80 2.50 8.25
C ASN A 18 -0.95 1.06 8.72
N LEU A 19 -0.25 0.15 8.07
CA LEU A 19 -0.09 -1.23 8.53
C LEU A 19 1.37 -1.46 8.85
N PHE A 20 1.64 -1.91 10.07
CA PHE A 20 3.01 -2.12 10.56
C PHE A 20 3.44 -3.57 10.37
N PRO A 21 4.75 -3.87 10.48
CA PRO A 21 5.24 -5.25 10.36
C PRO A 21 4.49 -6.25 11.24
N ARG A 22 4.09 -5.87 12.44
CA ARG A 22 3.31 -6.75 13.32
C ARG A 22 1.94 -7.10 12.75
N ASN A 23 1.42 -6.28 11.85
CA ASN A 23 0.11 -6.51 11.22
C ASN A 23 0.23 -7.36 9.95
N THR A 24 1.28 -7.15 9.17
CA THR A 24 1.42 -7.74 7.84
C THR A 24 2.38 -8.92 7.78
N GLY A 25 3.41 -8.91 8.63
CA GLY A 25 4.54 -9.82 8.55
C GLY A 25 5.63 -9.32 7.59
N LEU A 26 5.42 -8.17 6.96
CA LEU A 26 6.40 -7.57 6.05
C LEU A 26 7.35 -6.66 6.82
N ASP A 27 8.60 -6.58 6.36
CA ASP A 27 9.62 -5.70 6.95
C ASP A 27 9.54 -4.30 6.34
N ALA A 28 8.36 -3.71 6.39
CA ALA A 28 8.10 -2.36 5.92
C ALA A 28 6.73 -1.90 6.40
N VAL A 29 6.52 -0.59 6.45
CA VAL A 29 5.18 -0.02 6.67
C VAL A 29 4.44 -0.03 5.35
N ILE A 30 3.21 -0.50 5.38
CA ILE A 30 2.31 -0.49 4.22
C ILE A 30 1.22 0.55 4.49
N TRP A 31 1.00 1.41 3.52
CA TRP A 31 -0.03 2.44 3.59
C TRP A 31 -1.14 2.05 2.64
N VAL A 32 -2.32 1.79 3.20
CA VAL A 32 -3.50 1.44 2.41
C VAL A 32 -4.41 2.65 2.29
N SER A 33 -5.22 2.68 1.24
CA SER A 33 -6.07 3.82 0.96
C SER A 33 -7.44 3.38 0.46
N THR A 34 -8.45 4.19 0.78
CA THR A 34 -9.69 4.21 0.02
C THR A 34 -9.45 4.93 -1.30
N SER A 35 -10.42 4.91 -2.20
CA SER A 35 -10.26 5.49 -3.54
C SER A 35 -9.83 6.96 -3.46
N GLN A 36 -8.82 7.29 -4.24
CA GLN A 36 -8.32 8.65 -4.39
C GLN A 36 -8.42 9.05 -5.86
N ASP A 37 -8.07 10.27 -6.16
CA ASP A 37 -8.01 10.75 -7.52
C ASP A 37 -6.80 10.14 -8.24
N PHE A 38 -6.86 8.84 -8.41
CA PHE A 38 -5.83 8.04 -9.04
C PHE A 38 -6.52 6.90 -9.80
N PRO A 39 -6.07 6.57 -11.03
CA PRO A 39 -6.81 5.67 -11.91
C PRO A 39 -6.79 4.20 -11.51
N LYS A 40 -5.95 3.80 -10.55
CA LYS A 40 -5.77 2.39 -10.16
C LYS A 40 -5.72 2.23 -8.65
N PRO A 41 -6.23 1.11 -8.11
CA PRO A 41 -5.96 0.76 -6.72
C PRO A 41 -4.46 0.66 -6.46
N PHE A 42 -4.00 1.19 -5.33
CA PHE A 42 -2.58 1.18 -4.99
C PHE A 42 -2.37 1.04 -3.48
N ILE A 43 -1.15 0.69 -3.12
CA ILE A 43 -0.62 0.82 -1.77
C ILE A 43 0.69 1.59 -1.82
N LEU A 44 1.08 2.17 -0.70
CA LEU A 44 2.41 2.75 -0.54
C LEU A 44 3.23 1.86 0.37
N VAL A 45 4.50 1.73 0.07
CA VAL A 45 5.43 0.87 0.81
C VAL A 45 6.64 1.70 1.21
N GLY A 46 6.96 1.74 2.50
CA GLY A 46 8.14 2.45 2.98
C GLY A 46 7.97 2.86 4.43
N ASN A 47 9.11 3.14 5.09
CA ASN A 47 9.12 3.45 6.51
C ASN A 47 8.89 4.94 6.83
N ASP A 48 9.09 5.79 5.84
CA ASP A 48 8.89 7.23 5.98
C ASP A 48 8.51 7.84 4.63
N SER A 49 8.14 9.13 4.64
CA SER A 49 7.65 9.83 3.46
C SER A 49 8.69 9.97 2.34
N ASP A 50 9.98 9.88 2.68
CA ASP A 50 11.06 10.04 1.71
C ASP A 50 11.44 8.74 1.01
N SER A 51 11.01 7.60 1.53
CA SER A 51 11.35 6.28 1.02
C SER A 51 10.15 5.54 0.43
N LEU A 52 9.02 6.22 0.21
CA LEU A 52 7.80 5.58 -0.26
C LEU A 52 7.89 5.12 -1.71
N SER A 53 7.36 3.93 -1.94
CA SER A 53 7.11 3.40 -3.29
C SER A 53 5.61 3.26 -3.48
N LEU A 54 5.12 3.55 -4.67
CA LEU A 54 3.72 3.38 -5.03
C LEU A 54 3.58 2.12 -5.86
N VAL A 55 2.78 1.19 -5.37
CA VAL A 55 2.59 -0.13 -5.98
C VAL A 55 1.14 -0.30 -6.36
N ALA A 56 0.88 -0.54 -7.64
CA ALA A 56 -0.47 -0.83 -8.11
C ALA A 56 -0.88 -2.23 -7.64
N ILE A 57 -2.08 -2.31 -7.09
CA ILE A 57 -2.69 -3.58 -6.71
C ILE A 57 -3.22 -4.23 -7.97
N GLY A 58 -2.68 -5.39 -8.31
CA GLY A 58 -3.09 -6.10 -9.51
C GLY A 58 -2.55 -7.51 -9.50
N ASN A 59 -2.78 -8.20 -10.58
CA ASN A 59 -2.29 -9.57 -10.77
C ASN A 59 -1.52 -9.64 -12.09
N PRO A 60 -0.20 -9.42 -12.08
CA PRO A 60 0.66 -9.18 -10.92
C PRO A 60 0.63 -7.71 -10.43
N PRO A 61 1.05 -7.46 -9.18
CA PRO A 61 1.29 -6.09 -8.71
C PRO A 61 2.42 -5.44 -9.49
N ILE A 62 2.33 -4.12 -9.68
CA ILE A 62 3.32 -3.38 -10.46
C ILE A 62 3.84 -2.19 -9.65
N LEU A 63 5.17 -2.09 -9.57
CA LEU A 63 5.80 -0.90 -9.00
C LEU A 63 5.67 0.25 -10.00
N LEU A 64 4.91 1.27 -9.65
CA LEU A 64 4.65 2.41 -10.52
C LEU A 64 5.60 3.56 -10.26
N TYR A 65 6.02 3.75 -9.01
CA TYR A 65 6.83 4.90 -8.64
C TYR A 65 7.58 4.64 -7.34
N HIS A 66 8.77 5.20 -7.21
CA HIS A 66 9.54 5.20 -5.96
C HIS A 66 10.25 6.54 -5.80
N LYS A 67 10.32 7.03 -4.56
CA LYS A 67 10.95 8.32 -4.27
C LYS A 67 12.44 8.24 -4.10
N SER A 68 12.95 7.12 -3.59
CA SER A 68 14.38 6.95 -3.39
C SER A 68 15.02 6.28 -4.60
N LYS A 69 16.37 6.36 -4.68
CA LYS A 69 17.12 5.69 -5.74
C LYS A 69 17.04 4.17 -5.64
N ASN A 70 16.73 3.67 -4.44
CA ASN A 70 16.67 2.24 -4.17
C ASN A 70 15.23 1.77 -4.30
N ALA A 71 14.98 0.92 -5.27
CA ALA A 71 13.72 0.22 -5.39
C ALA A 71 13.53 -0.72 -4.19
N ILE A 72 12.33 -1.27 -4.05
CA ILE A 72 12.05 -2.28 -3.03
C ILE A 72 13.03 -3.45 -3.21
N PRO A 73 13.74 -3.90 -2.16
CA PRO A 73 14.65 -5.03 -2.29
C PRO A 73 13.94 -6.28 -2.83
N PRO A 74 14.64 -7.14 -3.61
CA PRO A 74 13.99 -8.29 -4.23
C PRO A 74 13.29 -9.24 -3.28
N ASN A 75 13.85 -9.49 -2.10
CA ASN A 75 13.24 -10.37 -1.11
C ASN A 75 11.96 -9.73 -0.53
N LEU A 76 11.99 -8.43 -0.26
CA LEU A 76 10.80 -7.71 0.22
C LEU A 76 9.74 -7.66 -0.88
N TRP A 77 10.15 -7.44 -2.13
CA TRP A 77 9.22 -7.44 -3.27
C TRP A 77 8.49 -8.78 -3.39
N SER A 78 9.23 -9.88 -3.28
CA SER A 78 8.64 -11.21 -3.34
C SER A 78 7.61 -11.44 -2.24
N GLU A 79 7.93 -11.05 -1.02
CA GLU A 79 7.01 -11.14 0.11
C GLU A 79 5.80 -10.22 -0.07
N LEU A 80 6.03 -9.02 -0.60
CA LEU A 80 4.97 -8.06 -0.87
C LEU A 80 3.99 -8.59 -1.90
N VAL A 81 4.48 -9.19 -2.98
CA VAL A 81 3.61 -9.82 -3.99
C VAL A 81 2.75 -10.90 -3.36
N THR A 82 3.34 -11.75 -2.53
CA THR A 82 2.61 -12.79 -1.80
C THR A 82 1.53 -12.16 -0.90
N TRP A 83 1.88 -11.12 -0.16
CA TRP A 83 0.95 -10.44 0.73
C TRP A 83 -0.20 -9.79 -0.03
N ILE A 84 0.10 -9.12 -1.15
CA ILE A 84 -0.93 -8.48 -1.98
C ILE A 84 -1.89 -9.54 -2.52
N ASN A 85 -1.38 -10.66 -3.03
CA ASN A 85 -2.23 -11.73 -3.56
C ASN A 85 -3.11 -12.33 -2.46
N LEU A 86 -2.56 -12.52 -1.28
CA LEU A 86 -3.28 -13.06 -0.13
C LEU A 86 -4.41 -12.12 0.31
N ASN A 87 -4.20 -10.82 0.21
CA ASN A 87 -5.13 -9.80 0.69
C ASN A 87 -5.87 -9.07 -0.44
N PHE A 88 -5.79 -9.57 -1.65
CA PHE A 88 -6.26 -8.88 -2.86
C PHE A 88 -7.72 -8.43 -2.73
N LYS A 89 -8.59 -9.35 -2.35
CA LYS A 89 -10.02 -9.06 -2.22
C LYS A 89 -10.29 -7.97 -1.17
N GLY A 90 -9.67 -8.09 -0.01
CA GLY A 90 -9.83 -7.11 1.06
C GLY A 90 -9.29 -5.73 0.67
N LEU A 91 -8.15 -5.69 -0.02
CA LEU A 91 -7.57 -4.44 -0.50
C LEU A 91 -8.49 -3.74 -1.50
N LEU A 92 -9.14 -4.49 -2.40
CA LEU A 92 -10.09 -3.92 -3.36
C LEU A 92 -11.37 -3.45 -2.68
N LEU A 93 -11.86 -4.16 -1.67
CA LEU A 93 -13.01 -3.71 -0.90
C LEU A 93 -12.70 -2.41 -0.18
N LEU A 94 -11.51 -2.29 0.40
CA LEU A 94 -11.07 -1.07 1.05
C LEU A 94 -10.95 0.07 0.04
N TRP A 95 -10.31 -0.17 -1.09
CA TRP A 95 -10.16 0.83 -2.15
C TRP A 95 -11.52 1.36 -2.64
N ASN A 96 -12.48 0.47 -2.80
CA ASN A 96 -13.82 0.82 -3.28
C ASN A 96 -14.74 1.34 -2.17
N ASP A 97 -14.18 1.63 -1.00
CA ASP A 97 -14.91 2.19 0.15
C ASP A 97 -16.06 1.29 0.62
N LYS A 98 -15.91 -0.01 0.46
CA LYS A 98 -16.89 -1.01 0.92
C LYS A 98 -16.66 -1.41 2.36
N ILE A 99 -15.43 -1.25 2.85
CA ILE A 99 -15.04 -1.50 4.24
C ILE A 99 -14.12 -0.37 4.69
N SER A 100 -14.07 -0.13 6.00
CA SER A 100 -13.13 0.83 6.58
C SER A 100 -11.75 0.19 6.76
N THR A 101 -10.74 1.02 7.04
CA THR A 101 -9.40 0.51 7.38
C THR A 101 -9.47 -0.37 8.64
N ALA A 102 -10.27 0.02 9.63
CA ALA A 102 -10.45 -0.78 10.84
C ALA A 102 -11.06 -2.15 10.53
N ASP A 103 -12.10 -2.19 9.69
CA ASP A 103 -12.70 -3.45 9.25
C ASP A 103 -11.69 -4.32 8.52
N PHE A 104 -10.89 -3.71 7.66
CA PHE A 104 -9.85 -4.45 6.93
C PHE A 104 -8.90 -5.14 7.91
N VAL A 105 -8.39 -4.39 8.88
CA VAL A 105 -7.43 -4.92 9.85
C VAL A 105 -8.05 -6.01 10.72
N LEU A 106 -9.28 -5.81 11.16
CA LEU A 106 -9.93 -6.73 12.10
C LEU A 106 -10.47 -8.00 11.45
N ASN A 107 -10.95 -7.91 10.21
CA ASN A 107 -11.75 -8.98 9.63
C ASN A 107 -11.21 -9.55 8.32
N TYR A 108 -10.30 -8.84 7.64
CA TYR A 108 -9.84 -9.24 6.30
C TYR A 108 -8.34 -9.47 6.23
N LEU A 109 -7.55 -8.67 6.95
CA LEU A 109 -6.10 -8.71 6.85
C LEU A 109 -5.55 -10.08 7.20
N ARG A 110 -4.73 -10.60 6.32
CA ARG A 110 -3.99 -11.84 6.53
C ARG A 110 -2.50 -11.55 6.54
N LYS A 111 -1.87 -11.98 7.60
CA LYS A 111 -0.43 -11.85 7.81
C LYS A 111 0.32 -12.95 7.09
N ILE A 112 1.48 -12.64 6.52
CA ILE A 112 2.34 -13.69 5.97
C ILE A 112 3.31 -14.21 7.02
#